data_c28edee067a235e3c2e27c48ee131726
#
_entry.id   c28edee067a235e3c2e27c48ee131726
#
_cell.length_a   1.000
_cell.length_b   1.000
_cell.length_c   1.000
_cell.angle_alpha   90.00
_cell.angle_beta   90.00
_cell.angle_gamma   90.00
#
_symmetry.space_group_name_H-M   'P 1'
#
loop_
_entity.id
_entity.type
_entity.pdbx_description
1 polymer ?
#
loop_
_entity_poly.entity_id
_entity_poly.type
_entity_poly.pdbx_seq_one_letter_code
_entity_poly.pdbx_strand_id
1 'polypeptide(L)'
;MLPLLAMAGIPEGYYNIADGKKKAALKAAMHNIIQPKKVLSYGSGESSTWSGFYQTDRTSDGYVIDRYSPRTVWVKFSSSDNANSASAPSALNIEHSFPKSWWGGSNNTAYKDLFNLMPSEKGINTTKSNFAMGKVTGNIKGNGYTKVGTGPTSSGSTSLWEPADEWKGDFARDYFYMVTTYSNLTWTSNGLDMLENNDYPTMQRWAYTLLLEWARQDPVSEIERKRNDDVYSIQKNRNPFVDFPNLAEYIWGDSVDYAFSIDGTSTGGGGGQGDDETPDFATLVDCSMKAGLDPFFVRTYEGCEGEVWTSDATYGAKANAFNISSKEADEYLMVNLDLSRATEATLTFQHATGYNGSTAVKDTYFQVLVADNYEGVPEDASWDMLNVTFPQLKSGGGFTEFVSSGDVRLDDYCGKNITLAFRYTSNSSACYCWEIQNVKVTTHTDPDALPLITEDIETPQVITYDLMGRRVPHDTKGLVIRNGKKILQR
;
A
#
# COMPACT_ATOMS: atom_id res chain seq x y z
N MET A 1 -42.63 -1.94 2.79
CA MET A 1 -41.61 -2.50 3.66
C MET A 1 -40.81 -3.48 2.81
N LEU A 2 -39.64 -3.08 2.32
CA LEU A 2 -38.68 -4.00 1.73
C LEU A 2 -38.00 -4.75 2.91
N PRO A 3 -37.81 -6.09 2.82
CA PRO A 3 -37.08 -6.79 3.85
C PRO A 3 -35.64 -6.26 3.83
N LEU A 4 -35.18 -5.77 4.98
CA LEU A 4 -33.75 -5.63 5.27
C LEU A 4 -33.18 -7.04 5.13
N LEU A 5 -32.45 -7.31 4.03
CA LEU A 5 -31.58 -8.48 3.98
C LEU A 5 -30.53 -8.27 5.10
N ALA A 6 -30.67 -9.04 6.17
CA ALA A 6 -29.64 -9.12 7.18
C ALA A 6 -28.37 -9.60 6.45
N MET A 7 -27.35 -8.74 6.36
CA MET A 7 -26.01 -9.15 5.95
C MET A 7 -25.59 -10.26 6.91
N ALA A 8 -25.17 -11.40 6.39
CA ALA A 8 -24.69 -12.50 7.20
C ALA A 8 -23.36 -12.06 7.79
N GLY A 9 -23.37 -11.50 8.99
CA GLY A 9 -22.18 -11.03 9.68
C GLY A 9 -21.17 -12.15 9.92
N ILE A 10 -19.99 -11.79 10.37
CA ILE A 10 -18.95 -12.72 10.78
C ILE A 10 -19.55 -13.64 11.86
N PRO A 11 -19.48 -14.98 11.72
CA PRO A 11 -19.98 -15.89 12.76
C PRO A 11 -19.25 -15.68 14.08
N GLU A 12 -19.99 -15.78 15.18
CA GLU A 12 -19.41 -15.65 16.52
C GLU A 12 -18.23 -16.62 16.69
N GLY A 13 -17.11 -16.11 17.18
CA GLY A 13 -15.90 -16.89 17.44
C GLY A 13 -15.14 -17.37 16.19
N TYR A 14 -15.57 -16.99 14.97
CA TYR A 14 -14.97 -17.48 13.73
C TYR A 14 -13.45 -17.21 13.63
N TYR A 15 -12.98 -16.08 14.12
CA TYR A 15 -11.58 -15.66 14.07
C TYR A 15 -10.83 -15.75 15.41
N ASN A 16 -11.41 -16.31 16.47
CA ASN A 16 -10.83 -16.28 17.82
C ASN A 16 -9.39 -16.78 17.92
N ILE A 17 -9.00 -17.81 17.13
CA ILE A 17 -7.64 -18.34 17.18
C ILE A 17 -6.59 -17.42 16.55
N ALA A 18 -7.01 -16.37 15.87
CA ALA A 18 -6.12 -15.36 15.28
C ALA A 18 -5.81 -14.20 16.24
N ASP A 19 -6.65 -14.02 17.26
CA ASP A 19 -6.50 -12.95 18.24
C ASP A 19 -5.15 -13.01 18.95
N GLY A 20 -4.53 -11.86 19.18
CA GLY A 20 -3.22 -11.72 19.81
C GLY A 20 -2.03 -12.18 18.97
N LYS A 21 -2.22 -12.64 17.72
CA LYS A 21 -1.14 -13.11 16.85
C LYS A 21 -0.64 -12.03 15.91
N LYS A 22 0.58 -12.22 15.39
CA LYS A 22 1.23 -11.32 14.45
C LYS A 22 2.09 -12.08 13.43
N LYS A 23 2.41 -11.43 12.30
CA LYS A 23 3.33 -11.96 11.28
C LYS A 23 2.98 -13.40 10.83
N ALA A 24 3.98 -14.26 10.77
CA ALA A 24 3.84 -15.66 10.36
C ALA A 24 2.81 -16.43 11.21
N ALA A 25 2.76 -16.19 12.53
CA ALA A 25 1.80 -16.86 13.41
C ALA A 25 0.35 -16.43 13.12
N LEU A 26 0.13 -15.16 12.78
CA LEU A 26 -1.18 -14.66 12.37
C LEU A 26 -1.59 -15.25 11.01
N LYS A 27 -0.69 -15.24 10.02
CA LYS A 27 -0.92 -15.86 8.71
C LYS A 27 -1.28 -17.33 8.83
N ALA A 28 -0.53 -18.09 9.65
CA ALA A 28 -0.80 -19.53 9.90
C ALA A 28 -2.15 -19.76 10.62
N ALA A 29 -2.52 -18.89 11.56
CA ALA A 29 -3.83 -18.96 12.21
C ALA A 29 -4.96 -18.72 11.19
N MET A 30 -4.83 -17.70 10.35
CA MET A 30 -5.79 -17.42 9.28
C MET A 30 -5.87 -18.58 8.30
N HIS A 31 -4.75 -19.17 7.87
CA HIS A 31 -4.75 -20.38 7.04
C HIS A 31 -5.65 -21.49 7.59
N ASN A 32 -5.59 -21.76 8.89
CA ASN A 32 -6.39 -22.79 9.53
C ASN A 32 -7.89 -22.46 9.60
N ILE A 33 -8.23 -21.16 9.71
CA ILE A 33 -9.62 -20.69 9.81
C ILE A 33 -10.33 -20.74 8.45
N ILE A 34 -9.66 -20.21 7.41
CA ILE A 34 -10.30 -19.79 6.16
C ILE A 34 -10.30 -20.87 5.06
N GLN A 35 -9.98 -22.11 5.40
CA GLN A 35 -10.06 -23.21 4.44
C GLN A 35 -11.51 -23.39 3.93
N PRO A 36 -11.78 -23.44 2.62
CA PRO A 36 -13.10 -23.72 2.10
C PRO A 36 -13.60 -25.08 2.59
N LYS A 37 -14.81 -25.11 3.15
CA LYS A 37 -15.43 -26.37 3.61
C LYS A 37 -16.19 -27.08 2.48
N LYS A 38 -16.53 -26.32 1.44
CA LYS A 38 -17.22 -26.80 0.24
C LYS A 38 -16.78 -25.95 -0.95
N VAL A 39 -16.63 -26.57 -2.11
CA VAL A 39 -16.43 -25.88 -3.38
C VAL A 39 -17.45 -26.37 -4.40
N LEU A 40 -17.82 -25.50 -5.35
CA LEU A 40 -18.72 -25.83 -6.44
C LEU A 40 -18.02 -26.62 -7.54
N SER A 41 -18.78 -27.31 -8.38
CA SER A 41 -18.26 -27.91 -9.59
C SER A 41 -17.81 -26.81 -10.56
N TYR A 42 -16.63 -26.98 -11.17
CA TYR A 42 -16.12 -25.99 -12.14
C TYR A 42 -16.94 -26.05 -13.43
N GLY A 43 -17.43 -24.90 -13.87
CA GLY A 43 -18.20 -24.77 -15.12
C GLY A 43 -19.62 -24.25 -14.91
N SER A 44 -20.51 -24.66 -15.81
CA SER A 44 -21.94 -24.28 -15.85
C SER A 44 -22.84 -25.42 -15.35
N GLY A 45 -24.06 -25.08 -14.97
CA GLY A 45 -25.10 -26.02 -14.57
C GLY A 45 -25.39 -25.99 -13.07
N GLU A 46 -25.98 -27.09 -12.58
CA GLU A 46 -26.39 -27.18 -11.18
C GLU A 46 -25.18 -27.23 -10.24
N SER A 47 -25.24 -26.46 -9.16
CA SER A 47 -24.16 -26.35 -8.15
C SER A 47 -22.77 -26.12 -8.75
N SER A 48 -22.71 -25.30 -9.81
CA SER A 48 -21.49 -24.98 -10.56
C SER A 48 -20.94 -23.61 -10.22
N THR A 49 -19.73 -23.31 -10.73
CA THR A 49 -19.10 -21.98 -10.58
C THR A 49 -20.02 -20.87 -11.11
N TRP A 50 -20.69 -21.07 -12.26
CA TRP A 50 -21.60 -20.06 -12.80
C TRP A 50 -22.85 -19.88 -11.95
N SER A 51 -23.38 -20.90 -11.31
CA SER A 51 -24.46 -20.73 -10.30
C SER A 51 -23.96 -19.99 -9.06
N GLY A 52 -22.69 -20.17 -8.68
CA GLY A 52 -22.02 -19.36 -7.67
C GLY A 52 -21.96 -17.88 -8.09
N PHE A 53 -21.46 -17.58 -9.29
CA PHE A 53 -21.40 -16.21 -9.81
C PHE A 53 -22.77 -15.54 -9.94
N TYR A 54 -23.82 -16.31 -10.20
CA TYR A 54 -25.18 -15.77 -10.19
C TYR A 54 -25.57 -15.17 -8.83
N GLN A 55 -25.00 -15.68 -7.74
CA GLN A 55 -25.17 -15.13 -6.39
C GLN A 55 -24.15 -14.05 -6.07
N THR A 56 -22.87 -14.33 -6.32
CA THR A 56 -21.72 -13.53 -5.84
C THR A 56 -21.35 -12.36 -6.73
N ASP A 57 -21.54 -12.49 -8.05
CA ASP A 57 -21.03 -11.55 -9.06
C ASP A 57 -22.15 -11.06 -10.01
N ARG A 58 -23.31 -10.73 -9.43
CA ARG A 58 -24.47 -10.24 -10.15
C ARG A 58 -25.00 -8.95 -9.55
N THR A 59 -25.24 -7.96 -10.40
CA THR A 59 -25.92 -6.72 -10.01
C THR A 59 -27.42 -6.93 -9.79
N SER A 60 -28.09 -6.01 -9.09
CA SER A 60 -29.53 -6.07 -8.86
C SER A 60 -30.36 -6.02 -10.15
N ASP A 61 -29.83 -5.38 -11.20
CA ASP A 61 -30.44 -5.28 -12.53
C ASP A 61 -30.03 -6.41 -13.49
N GLY A 62 -29.30 -7.42 -12.97
CA GLY A 62 -29.06 -8.71 -13.62
C GLY A 62 -27.78 -8.81 -14.45
N TYR A 63 -26.91 -7.79 -14.44
CA TYR A 63 -25.61 -7.88 -15.11
C TYR A 63 -24.62 -8.73 -14.32
N VAL A 64 -23.75 -9.42 -15.06
CA VAL A 64 -22.56 -10.09 -14.50
C VAL A 64 -21.52 -9.03 -14.19
N ILE A 65 -20.98 -9.05 -12.97
CA ILE A 65 -19.89 -8.17 -12.56
C ILE A 65 -18.59 -8.71 -13.13
N ASP A 66 -18.11 -8.11 -14.21
CA ASP A 66 -16.82 -8.39 -14.82
C ASP A 66 -15.81 -7.31 -14.42
N ARG A 67 -14.94 -7.64 -13.46
CA ARG A 67 -13.91 -6.71 -12.91
C ARG A 67 -12.79 -6.39 -13.89
N TYR A 68 -12.73 -7.09 -15.01
CA TYR A 68 -11.71 -6.88 -16.05
C TYR A 68 -12.16 -5.94 -17.16
N SER A 69 -13.44 -5.56 -17.18
CA SER A 69 -14.02 -4.76 -18.26
C SER A 69 -14.91 -3.64 -17.70
N PRO A 70 -14.99 -2.47 -18.39
CA PRO A 70 -15.85 -1.39 -17.95
C PRO A 70 -17.34 -1.82 -17.99
N ARG A 71 -18.14 -1.29 -17.08
CA ARG A 71 -19.58 -1.63 -16.94
C ARG A 71 -20.36 -1.49 -18.23
N THR A 72 -19.93 -0.65 -19.16
CA THR A 72 -20.60 -0.41 -20.45
C THR A 72 -20.63 -1.63 -21.37
N VAL A 73 -19.76 -2.61 -21.14
CA VAL A 73 -19.71 -3.86 -21.93
C VAL A 73 -20.19 -5.08 -21.15
N TRP A 74 -20.63 -4.92 -19.91
CA TRP A 74 -21.14 -6.03 -19.10
C TRP A 74 -22.38 -6.65 -19.75
N VAL A 75 -22.50 -7.97 -19.61
CA VAL A 75 -23.62 -8.75 -20.13
C VAL A 75 -24.50 -9.24 -19.00
N LYS A 76 -25.75 -9.58 -19.32
CA LYS A 76 -26.68 -10.13 -18.33
C LYS A 76 -26.63 -11.65 -18.32
N PHE A 77 -26.91 -12.21 -17.15
CA PHE A 77 -27.31 -13.62 -17.07
C PHE A 77 -28.58 -13.87 -17.92
N SER A 78 -28.73 -15.11 -18.41
CA SER A 78 -29.94 -15.52 -19.10
C SER A 78 -31.15 -15.43 -18.16
N SER A 79 -32.32 -15.19 -18.70
CA SER A 79 -33.59 -15.21 -17.94
C SER A 79 -33.93 -16.59 -17.35
N SER A 80 -33.32 -17.66 -17.86
CA SER A 80 -33.44 -19.01 -17.32
C SER A 80 -32.47 -19.33 -16.19
N ASP A 81 -31.42 -18.49 -16.00
CA ASP A 81 -30.42 -18.69 -14.95
C ASP A 81 -31.00 -18.38 -13.58
N ASN A 82 -30.51 -19.10 -12.56
CA ASN A 82 -30.87 -18.90 -11.17
C ASN A 82 -29.74 -19.38 -10.24
N ALA A 83 -29.89 -19.19 -8.94
CA ALA A 83 -28.88 -19.51 -7.93
C ALA A 83 -28.51 -21.01 -7.87
N ASN A 84 -29.37 -21.90 -8.34
CA ASN A 84 -29.09 -23.34 -8.36
C ASN A 84 -28.43 -23.79 -9.67
N SER A 85 -28.72 -23.08 -10.77
CA SER A 85 -28.20 -23.45 -12.09
C SER A 85 -28.06 -22.19 -12.96
N ALA A 86 -26.86 -21.95 -13.44
CA ALA A 86 -26.60 -20.88 -14.39
C ALA A 86 -25.60 -21.31 -15.46
N SER A 87 -25.67 -20.65 -16.60
CA SER A 87 -24.80 -20.88 -17.75
C SER A 87 -23.87 -19.72 -17.99
N ALA A 88 -22.72 -20.00 -18.56
CA ALA A 88 -21.80 -18.95 -18.97
C ALA A 88 -22.42 -18.08 -20.07
N PRO A 89 -22.53 -16.75 -19.88
CA PRO A 89 -22.78 -15.85 -21.01
C PRO A 89 -21.70 -16.03 -22.09
N SER A 90 -22.12 -16.01 -23.36
CA SER A 90 -21.24 -16.37 -24.48
C SER A 90 -19.94 -15.52 -24.59
N ALA A 91 -19.97 -14.28 -24.08
CA ALA A 91 -18.83 -13.38 -24.08
C ALA A 91 -17.83 -13.64 -22.94
N LEU A 92 -18.21 -14.40 -21.90
CA LEU A 92 -17.45 -14.52 -20.66
C LEU A 92 -16.79 -15.91 -20.53
N ASN A 93 -15.72 -15.95 -19.77
CA ASN A 93 -15.07 -17.11 -19.23
C ASN A 93 -15.00 -17.07 -17.70
N ILE A 94 -14.67 -18.19 -17.08
CA ILE A 94 -14.21 -18.25 -15.70
C ILE A 94 -12.71 -17.93 -15.72
N GLU A 95 -12.32 -16.85 -15.06
CA GLU A 95 -10.93 -16.47 -14.88
C GLU A 95 -10.42 -16.91 -13.51
N HIS A 96 -9.20 -17.46 -13.48
CA HIS A 96 -8.42 -17.61 -12.27
C HIS A 96 -7.59 -16.35 -12.07
N SER A 97 -8.06 -15.42 -11.25
CA SER A 97 -7.36 -14.15 -11.00
C SER A 97 -5.92 -14.39 -10.55
N PHE A 98 -5.75 -15.26 -9.55
CA PHE A 98 -4.47 -15.84 -9.18
C PHE A 98 -4.25 -17.09 -10.07
N PRO A 99 -3.32 -17.04 -11.02
CA PRO A 99 -3.26 -18.00 -12.13
C PRO A 99 -3.04 -19.44 -11.70
N LYS A 100 -3.88 -20.35 -12.19
CA LYS A 100 -3.79 -21.78 -11.86
C LYS A 100 -2.45 -22.43 -12.24
N SER A 101 -1.77 -21.91 -13.25
CA SER A 101 -0.44 -22.39 -13.63
C SER A 101 0.62 -22.20 -12.55
N TRP A 102 0.38 -21.29 -11.60
CA TRP A 102 1.31 -20.99 -10.53
C TRP A 102 1.46 -22.15 -9.52
N TRP A 103 0.49 -23.05 -9.45
CA TRP A 103 0.58 -24.33 -8.68
C TRP A 103 0.52 -25.57 -9.58
N GLY A 104 0.87 -25.44 -10.88
CA GLY A 104 0.89 -26.54 -11.82
C GLY A 104 -0.47 -26.94 -12.41
N GLY A 105 -1.52 -26.14 -12.19
CA GLY A 105 -2.84 -26.30 -12.80
C GLY A 105 -3.67 -27.46 -12.24
N SER A 106 -3.28 -28.06 -11.12
CA SER A 106 -4.02 -29.16 -10.47
C SER A 106 -5.44 -28.73 -10.10
N ASN A 107 -6.42 -29.60 -10.39
CA ASN A 107 -7.82 -29.41 -10.04
C ASN A 107 -8.07 -29.70 -8.55
N ASN A 108 -7.47 -28.87 -7.71
CA ASN A 108 -7.59 -28.90 -6.26
C ASN A 108 -8.64 -27.89 -5.77
N THR A 109 -8.71 -27.64 -4.45
CA THR A 109 -9.63 -26.64 -3.87
C THR A 109 -9.35 -25.22 -4.42
N ALA A 110 -8.08 -24.81 -4.55
CA ALA A 110 -7.70 -23.51 -5.10
C ALA A 110 -8.23 -23.27 -6.52
N TYR A 111 -8.31 -24.35 -7.32
CA TYR A 111 -8.86 -24.31 -8.69
C TYR A 111 -10.35 -23.96 -8.73
N LYS A 112 -11.08 -24.20 -7.65
CA LYS A 112 -12.54 -24.05 -7.57
C LYS A 112 -12.99 -23.01 -6.57
N ASP A 113 -12.06 -22.33 -5.91
CA ASP A 113 -12.35 -21.34 -4.90
C ASP A 113 -12.93 -20.06 -5.52
N LEU A 114 -14.12 -19.66 -5.09
CA LEU A 114 -14.81 -18.49 -5.63
C LEU A 114 -14.04 -17.17 -5.33
N PHE A 115 -13.22 -17.11 -4.28
CA PHE A 115 -12.35 -15.95 -4.06
C PHE A 115 -11.23 -15.81 -5.11
N ASN A 116 -10.87 -16.90 -5.76
CA ASN A 116 -9.94 -16.88 -6.89
C ASN A 116 -10.63 -16.77 -8.26
N LEU A 117 -11.89 -17.23 -8.35
CA LEU A 117 -12.61 -17.31 -9.61
C LEU A 117 -13.46 -16.07 -9.84
N MET A 118 -13.40 -15.52 -11.05
CA MET A 118 -14.16 -14.34 -11.46
C MET A 118 -14.71 -14.50 -12.88
N PRO A 119 -15.90 -13.97 -13.17
CA PRO A 119 -16.32 -13.77 -14.55
C PRO A 119 -15.37 -12.79 -15.25
N SER A 120 -14.98 -13.09 -16.47
CA SER A 120 -14.12 -12.19 -17.27
C SER A 120 -14.47 -12.29 -18.76
N GLU A 121 -14.46 -11.17 -19.46
CA GLU A 121 -14.51 -11.13 -20.92
C GLU A 121 -13.36 -11.97 -21.51
N LYS A 122 -13.67 -12.73 -22.56
CA LYS A 122 -12.73 -13.73 -23.13
C LYS A 122 -11.44 -13.14 -23.67
N GLY A 123 -11.50 -11.97 -24.30
CA GLY A 123 -10.35 -11.33 -24.93
C GLY A 123 -9.36 -10.83 -23.90
N ILE A 124 -9.83 -10.15 -22.84
CA ILE A 124 -8.96 -9.64 -21.79
C ILE A 124 -8.41 -10.78 -20.93
N ASN A 125 -9.20 -11.82 -20.65
CA ASN A 125 -8.73 -13.03 -19.99
C ASN A 125 -7.55 -13.66 -20.75
N THR A 126 -7.70 -13.82 -22.07
CA THR A 126 -6.61 -14.33 -22.92
C THR A 126 -5.38 -13.43 -22.92
N THR A 127 -5.58 -12.10 -22.95
CA THR A 127 -4.48 -11.12 -22.99
C THR A 127 -3.72 -11.08 -21.66
N LYS A 128 -4.45 -11.16 -20.53
CA LYS A 128 -3.87 -11.21 -19.18
C LYS A 128 -3.03 -12.46 -18.98
N SER A 129 -3.44 -13.60 -19.56
CA SER A 129 -2.69 -14.84 -19.44
C SER A 129 -2.41 -15.21 -17.96
N ASN A 130 -1.20 -15.69 -17.65
CA ASN A 130 -0.74 -16.03 -16.30
C ASN A 130 0.28 -15.01 -15.74
N PHE A 131 0.25 -13.79 -16.23
CA PHE A 131 1.17 -12.74 -15.79
C PHE A 131 0.91 -12.36 -14.34
N ALA A 132 1.97 -11.93 -13.64
CA ALA A 132 1.90 -11.41 -12.29
C ALA A 132 1.11 -10.08 -12.29
N MET A 133 0.43 -9.81 -11.18
CA MET A 133 -0.28 -8.56 -10.96
C MET A 133 0.72 -7.49 -10.51
N GLY A 134 0.74 -6.35 -11.20
CA GLY A 134 1.69 -5.29 -10.91
C GLY A 134 1.48 -4.03 -11.74
N LYS A 135 2.23 -2.99 -11.48
CA LYS A 135 2.13 -1.71 -12.18
C LYS A 135 2.69 -1.81 -13.60
N VAL A 136 1.84 -1.59 -14.60
CA VAL A 136 2.21 -1.66 -16.01
C VAL A 136 2.71 -0.29 -16.49
N THR A 137 3.97 -0.22 -16.90
CA THR A 137 4.63 1.04 -17.32
C THR A 137 5.04 1.08 -18.78
N GLY A 138 5.05 -0.06 -19.47
CA GLY A 138 5.46 -0.14 -20.87
C GLY A 138 4.72 -1.20 -21.68
N ASN A 139 4.81 -1.12 -23.01
CA ASN A 139 4.21 -2.06 -23.97
C ASN A 139 2.72 -2.35 -23.70
N ILE A 140 1.97 -1.30 -23.34
CA ILE A 140 0.60 -1.41 -22.83
C ILE A 140 -0.33 -1.98 -23.88
N LYS A 141 -1.00 -3.08 -23.52
CA LYS A 141 -2.09 -3.75 -24.22
C LYS A 141 -3.29 -3.83 -23.25
N GLY A 142 -4.36 -4.43 -23.69
CA GLY A 142 -5.55 -4.64 -22.90
C GLY A 142 -6.78 -4.04 -23.59
N ASN A 143 -7.82 -3.79 -22.83
CA ASN A 143 -9.09 -3.26 -23.33
C ASN A 143 -9.31 -1.77 -22.98
N GLY A 144 -8.26 -1.05 -22.54
CA GLY A 144 -8.32 0.34 -22.09
C GLY A 144 -8.78 0.50 -20.64
N TYR A 145 -9.22 -0.59 -19.98
CA TYR A 145 -9.66 -0.64 -18.60
C TYR A 145 -8.70 -1.50 -17.75
N THR A 146 -8.54 -2.76 -18.11
CA THR A 146 -7.43 -3.59 -17.61
C THR A 146 -6.21 -3.41 -18.51
N LYS A 147 -5.06 -3.12 -17.93
CA LYS A 147 -3.78 -2.99 -18.65
C LYS A 147 -3.00 -4.30 -18.57
N VAL A 148 -2.35 -4.65 -19.68
CA VAL A 148 -1.39 -5.76 -19.75
C VAL A 148 -0.16 -5.24 -20.48
N GLY A 149 1.03 -5.49 -19.97
CA GLY A 149 2.24 -4.94 -20.57
C GLY A 149 3.49 -5.33 -19.80
N THR A 150 4.49 -4.46 -19.79
CA THR A 150 5.70 -4.65 -19.00
C THR A 150 5.76 -3.69 -17.83
N GLY A 151 6.35 -4.12 -16.72
CA GLY A 151 6.56 -3.29 -15.54
C GLY A 151 7.64 -3.84 -14.62
N PRO A 152 8.04 -3.07 -13.59
CA PRO A 152 9.13 -3.42 -12.70
C PRO A 152 8.75 -4.52 -11.70
N THR A 153 9.71 -5.43 -11.45
CA THR A 153 9.70 -6.42 -10.37
C THR A 153 11.08 -6.47 -9.74
N SER A 154 11.28 -7.28 -8.69
CA SER A 154 12.61 -7.51 -8.11
C SER A 154 13.62 -8.10 -9.11
N SER A 155 13.15 -8.82 -10.13
CA SER A 155 13.99 -9.44 -11.17
C SER A 155 14.22 -8.54 -12.38
N GLY A 156 13.74 -7.30 -12.37
CA GLY A 156 13.76 -6.38 -13.49
C GLY A 156 12.37 -6.19 -14.14
N SER A 157 12.33 -5.79 -15.42
CA SER A 157 11.06 -5.60 -16.12
C SER A 157 10.54 -6.92 -16.67
N THR A 158 9.29 -7.28 -16.31
CA THR A 158 8.61 -8.49 -16.80
C THR A 158 7.21 -8.19 -17.30
N SER A 159 6.51 -9.19 -17.83
CA SER A 159 5.12 -9.08 -18.24
C SER A 159 4.20 -9.06 -17.01
N LEU A 160 3.40 -8.02 -16.91
CA LEU A 160 2.46 -7.78 -15.80
C LEU A 160 1.06 -7.49 -16.32
N TRP A 161 0.08 -7.60 -15.45
CA TRP A 161 -1.25 -7.04 -15.65
C TRP A 161 -1.62 -6.13 -14.49
N GLU A 162 -2.38 -5.08 -14.78
CA GLU A 162 -2.84 -4.08 -13.82
C GLU A 162 -4.35 -3.93 -13.93
N PRO A 163 -5.12 -4.13 -12.84
CA PRO A 163 -6.55 -3.87 -12.83
C PRO A 163 -6.86 -2.38 -12.93
N ALA A 164 -8.10 -2.04 -13.27
CA ALA A 164 -8.61 -0.69 -13.13
C ALA A 164 -8.58 -0.25 -11.65
N ASP A 165 -8.46 1.07 -11.43
CA ASP A 165 -8.23 1.64 -10.10
C ASP A 165 -9.32 1.24 -9.08
N GLU A 166 -10.57 1.15 -9.52
CA GLU A 166 -11.73 0.76 -8.70
C GLU A 166 -11.77 -0.71 -8.27
N TRP A 167 -10.83 -1.55 -8.72
CA TRP A 167 -10.72 -2.97 -8.38
C TRP A 167 -9.35 -3.36 -7.85
N LYS A 168 -8.45 -2.41 -7.68
CA LYS A 168 -7.08 -2.68 -7.20
C LYS A 168 -7.08 -3.30 -5.82
N GLY A 169 -7.90 -2.75 -4.92
CA GLY A 169 -8.06 -3.24 -3.57
C GLY A 169 -8.72 -4.62 -3.52
N ASP A 170 -9.80 -4.84 -4.30
CA ASP A 170 -10.49 -6.13 -4.39
C ASP A 170 -9.50 -7.24 -4.77
N PHE A 171 -8.73 -7.03 -5.87
CA PHE A 171 -7.73 -8.00 -6.30
C PHE A 171 -6.57 -8.17 -5.31
N ALA A 172 -6.12 -7.09 -4.66
CA ALA A 172 -5.07 -7.19 -3.65
C ALA A 172 -5.52 -8.08 -2.47
N ARG A 173 -6.74 -7.88 -1.96
CA ARG A 173 -7.32 -8.69 -0.87
C ARG A 173 -7.56 -10.15 -1.28
N ASP A 174 -7.91 -10.40 -2.55
CA ASP A 174 -8.03 -11.78 -3.06
C ASP A 174 -6.66 -12.46 -3.18
N TYR A 175 -5.60 -11.73 -3.56
CA TYR A 175 -4.24 -12.27 -3.59
C TYR A 175 -3.70 -12.56 -2.19
N PHE A 176 -3.91 -11.67 -1.22
CA PHE A 176 -3.60 -11.94 0.19
C PHE A 176 -4.34 -13.17 0.72
N TYR A 177 -5.62 -13.32 0.35
CA TYR A 177 -6.40 -14.51 0.67
C TYR A 177 -5.77 -15.77 0.07
N MET A 178 -5.43 -15.76 -1.22
CA MET A 178 -4.88 -16.92 -1.91
C MET A 178 -3.57 -17.41 -1.30
N VAL A 179 -2.61 -16.52 -1.03
CA VAL A 179 -1.32 -16.88 -0.42
C VAL A 179 -1.43 -17.25 1.07
N THR A 180 -2.52 -16.88 1.72
CA THR A 180 -2.81 -17.29 3.11
C THR A 180 -3.52 -18.64 3.14
N THR A 181 -4.60 -18.78 2.39
CA THR A 181 -5.41 -20.01 2.36
C THR A 181 -4.63 -21.19 1.80
N TYR A 182 -3.78 -20.97 0.82
CA TYR A 182 -3.06 -22.00 0.08
C TYR A 182 -1.54 -21.94 0.26
N SER A 183 -1.08 -21.51 1.43
CA SER A 183 0.35 -21.43 1.77
C SER A 183 1.09 -22.77 1.70
N ASN A 184 0.35 -23.88 1.72
CA ASN A 184 0.88 -25.24 1.59
C ASN A 184 1.11 -25.70 0.15
N LEU A 185 0.78 -24.88 -0.85
CA LEU A 185 1.08 -25.20 -2.25
C LEU A 185 2.53 -24.86 -2.59
N THR A 186 3.10 -25.62 -3.52
CA THR A 186 4.40 -25.31 -4.12
C THR A 186 4.18 -24.51 -5.40
N TRP A 187 4.79 -23.35 -5.45
CA TRP A 187 4.67 -22.44 -6.59
C TRP A 187 5.66 -22.82 -7.69
N THR A 188 5.16 -22.88 -8.92
CA THR A 188 6.00 -23.13 -10.12
C THR A 188 6.75 -21.87 -10.52
N SER A 189 7.71 -22.00 -11.44
CA SER A 189 8.45 -20.85 -11.98
C SER A 189 7.55 -19.72 -12.53
N ASN A 190 6.34 -20.03 -12.98
CA ASN A 190 5.37 -19.01 -13.44
C ASN A 190 4.85 -18.09 -12.33
N GLY A 191 4.90 -18.54 -11.08
CA GLY A 191 4.45 -17.74 -9.93
C GLY A 191 5.59 -17.02 -9.20
N LEU A 192 6.84 -17.44 -9.42
CA LEU A 192 7.99 -16.95 -8.65
C LEU A 192 8.40 -15.50 -8.99
N ASP A 193 7.85 -14.91 -10.03
CA ASP A 193 7.98 -13.46 -10.25
C ASP A 193 7.33 -12.64 -9.12
N MET A 194 6.30 -13.20 -8.46
CA MET A 194 5.53 -12.53 -7.41
C MET A 194 5.57 -13.25 -6.08
N LEU A 195 5.90 -14.55 -6.08
CA LEU A 195 5.80 -15.43 -4.93
C LEU A 195 7.15 -16.03 -4.51
N GLU A 196 7.18 -16.60 -3.32
CA GLU A 196 8.28 -17.38 -2.76
C GLU A 196 7.75 -18.72 -2.23
N ASN A 197 8.54 -19.79 -2.37
CA ASN A 197 8.22 -21.12 -1.83
C ASN A 197 8.60 -21.21 -0.34
N ASN A 198 7.89 -20.43 0.48
CA ASN A 198 7.98 -20.41 1.93
C ASN A 198 6.59 -20.20 2.54
N ASP A 199 6.46 -20.47 3.83
CA ASP A 199 5.20 -20.27 4.55
C ASP A 199 4.96 -18.78 4.86
N TYR A 200 6.03 -17.98 4.93
CA TYR A 200 6.01 -16.55 5.22
C TYR A 200 7.30 -15.91 4.72
N PRO A 201 7.25 -14.78 4.01
CA PRO A 201 6.06 -14.00 3.66
C PRO A 201 5.20 -14.59 2.53
N THR A 202 5.65 -15.60 1.80
CA THR A 202 5.04 -16.25 0.63
C THR A 202 4.97 -15.38 -0.62
N MET A 203 4.97 -14.07 -0.45
CA MET A 203 5.03 -13.07 -1.54
C MET A 203 6.38 -12.37 -1.51
N GLN A 204 6.90 -12.04 -2.69
CA GLN A 204 8.06 -11.17 -2.80
C GLN A 204 7.74 -9.77 -2.26
N ARG A 205 8.74 -9.08 -1.70
CA ARG A 205 8.53 -7.79 -1.04
C ARG A 205 7.86 -6.76 -1.95
N TRP A 206 8.35 -6.62 -3.19
CA TRP A 206 7.75 -5.67 -4.15
C TRP A 206 6.24 -5.92 -4.35
N ALA A 207 5.84 -7.21 -4.38
CA ALA A 207 4.47 -7.60 -4.62
C ALA A 207 3.56 -7.25 -3.43
N TYR A 208 3.90 -7.69 -2.21
CA TYR A 208 3.04 -7.36 -1.07
C TYR A 208 3.04 -5.86 -0.76
N THR A 209 4.15 -5.13 -0.96
CA THR A 209 4.19 -3.67 -0.80
C THR A 209 3.23 -2.97 -1.75
N LEU A 210 3.24 -3.34 -3.05
CA LEU A 210 2.30 -2.80 -4.03
C LEU A 210 0.84 -3.14 -3.71
N LEU A 211 0.58 -4.39 -3.29
CA LEU A 211 -0.79 -4.80 -2.95
C LEU A 211 -1.32 -4.12 -1.69
N LEU A 212 -0.47 -3.84 -0.69
CA LEU A 212 -0.82 -3.02 0.47
C LEU A 212 -1.19 -1.58 0.04
N GLU A 213 -0.37 -0.96 -0.82
CA GLU A 213 -0.68 0.34 -1.41
C GLU A 213 -2.06 0.34 -2.09
N TRP A 214 -2.33 -0.65 -2.93
CA TRP A 214 -3.59 -0.76 -3.65
C TRP A 214 -4.79 -1.02 -2.72
N ALA A 215 -4.62 -1.84 -1.69
CA ALA A 215 -5.66 -2.09 -0.69
C ALA A 215 -6.01 -0.82 0.13
N ARG A 216 -5.03 0.07 0.36
CA ARG A 216 -5.24 1.38 1.00
C ARG A 216 -5.96 2.36 0.05
N GLN A 217 -5.57 2.37 -1.25
CA GLN A 217 -6.14 3.26 -2.27
C GLN A 217 -7.58 2.92 -2.63
N ASP A 218 -7.93 1.63 -2.60
CA ASP A 218 -9.25 1.10 -2.93
C ASP A 218 -9.82 0.31 -1.73
N PRO A 219 -10.47 1.01 -0.78
CA PRO A 219 -11.04 0.41 0.42
C PRO A 219 -12.18 -0.56 0.11
N VAL A 220 -12.44 -1.49 1.04
CA VAL A 220 -13.49 -2.50 0.91
C VAL A 220 -14.85 -1.88 0.59
N SER A 221 -15.39 -2.21 -0.58
CA SER A 221 -16.67 -1.75 -1.09
C SER A 221 -17.85 -2.57 -0.54
N GLU A 222 -19.08 -2.07 -0.71
CA GLU A 222 -20.29 -2.85 -0.39
C GLU A 222 -20.45 -4.08 -1.30
N ILE A 223 -20.01 -3.98 -2.56
CA ILE A 223 -20.02 -5.11 -3.50
C ILE A 223 -19.12 -6.22 -3.00
N GLU A 224 -17.95 -5.87 -2.52
CA GLU A 224 -16.95 -6.82 -1.99
C GLU A 224 -17.43 -7.46 -0.67
N ARG A 225 -18.00 -6.67 0.26
CA ARG A 225 -18.61 -7.22 1.50
C ARG A 225 -19.73 -8.21 1.19
N LYS A 226 -20.64 -7.82 0.29
CA LYS A 226 -21.72 -8.71 -0.14
C LYS A 226 -21.18 -9.98 -0.76
N ARG A 227 -20.16 -9.88 -1.63
CA ARG A 227 -19.51 -11.03 -2.23
C ARG A 227 -18.92 -11.97 -1.18
N ASN A 228 -18.26 -11.43 -0.16
CA ASN A 228 -17.70 -12.19 0.95
C ASN A 228 -18.80 -12.98 1.71
N ASP A 229 -19.94 -12.36 1.99
CA ASP A 229 -21.09 -13.00 2.63
C ASP A 229 -21.73 -14.10 1.73
N ASP A 230 -21.87 -13.82 0.44
CA ASP A 230 -22.42 -14.77 -0.51
C ASP A 230 -21.50 -16.00 -0.67
N VAL A 231 -20.17 -15.78 -0.79
CA VAL A 231 -19.20 -16.87 -0.82
C VAL A 231 -19.26 -17.69 0.47
N TYR A 232 -19.37 -17.02 1.63
CA TYR A 232 -19.57 -17.74 2.90
C TYR A 232 -20.83 -18.60 2.89
N SER A 233 -21.93 -18.13 2.32
CA SER A 233 -23.16 -18.92 2.20
C SER A 233 -22.96 -20.23 1.40
N ILE A 234 -22.04 -20.22 0.43
CA ILE A 234 -21.73 -21.31 -0.49
C ILE A 234 -20.60 -22.20 0.05
N GLN A 235 -19.42 -21.61 0.31
CA GLN A 235 -18.16 -22.32 0.62
C GLN A 235 -17.90 -22.48 2.11
N LYS A 236 -18.63 -21.76 2.98
CA LYS A 236 -18.48 -21.75 4.44
C LYS A 236 -17.12 -21.26 4.92
N ASN A 237 -16.49 -20.41 4.14
CA ASN A 237 -15.30 -19.66 4.51
C ASN A 237 -15.43 -18.21 4.05
N ARG A 238 -14.63 -17.32 4.64
CA ARG A 238 -14.64 -15.88 4.39
C ARG A 238 -13.26 -15.42 3.95
N ASN A 239 -13.21 -14.34 3.21
CA ASN A 239 -11.96 -13.61 2.99
C ASN A 239 -11.72 -12.67 4.19
N PRO A 240 -10.72 -12.96 5.06
CA PRO A 240 -10.48 -12.19 6.26
C PRO A 240 -9.95 -10.78 5.96
N PHE A 241 -9.37 -10.54 4.77
CA PHE A 241 -8.89 -9.23 4.34
C PHE A 241 -10.03 -8.29 3.92
N VAL A 242 -11.24 -8.84 3.70
CA VAL A 242 -12.48 -8.07 3.54
C VAL A 242 -13.13 -7.79 4.89
N ASP A 243 -13.13 -8.79 5.79
CA ASP A 243 -13.71 -8.66 7.13
C ASP A 243 -12.89 -7.70 8.01
N PHE A 244 -11.58 -7.75 7.87
CA PHE A 244 -10.60 -6.89 8.56
C PHE A 244 -9.67 -6.24 7.53
N PRO A 245 -10.04 -5.09 6.95
CA PRO A 245 -9.29 -4.45 5.88
C PRO A 245 -7.81 -4.14 6.23
N ASN A 246 -7.51 -3.98 7.51
CA ASN A 246 -6.16 -3.75 8.02
C ASN A 246 -5.37 -5.03 8.33
N LEU A 247 -5.95 -6.23 8.18
CA LEU A 247 -5.28 -7.49 8.52
C LEU A 247 -3.95 -7.69 7.78
N ALA A 248 -3.89 -7.28 6.51
CA ALA A 248 -2.68 -7.39 5.71
C ALA A 248 -1.51 -6.59 6.30
N GLU A 249 -1.80 -5.47 6.99
CA GLU A 249 -0.80 -4.67 7.69
C GLU A 249 -0.12 -5.44 8.84
N TYR A 250 -0.86 -6.28 9.56
CA TYR A 250 -0.33 -7.13 10.64
C TYR A 250 0.45 -8.35 10.14
N ILE A 251 0.29 -8.70 8.86
CA ILE A 251 1.00 -9.83 8.27
C ILE A 251 2.22 -9.36 7.47
N TRP A 252 2.10 -8.32 6.63
CA TRP A 252 3.13 -7.87 5.68
C TRP A 252 3.45 -6.37 5.73
N GLY A 253 2.61 -5.55 6.38
CA GLY A 253 2.70 -4.09 6.33
C GLY A 253 3.20 -3.46 7.61
N ASP A 254 2.71 -2.28 7.89
CA ASP A 254 3.23 -1.39 8.93
C ASP A 254 2.91 -1.85 10.35
N SER A 255 1.93 -2.77 10.51
CA SER A 255 1.51 -3.31 11.81
C SER A 255 2.08 -4.69 12.15
N VAL A 256 3.14 -5.16 11.45
CA VAL A 256 3.68 -6.52 11.64
C VAL A 256 4.19 -6.81 13.06
N ASP A 257 4.61 -5.79 13.78
CA ASP A 257 5.12 -5.93 15.14
C ASP A 257 4.03 -5.88 16.22
N TYR A 258 2.81 -5.52 15.85
CA TYR A 258 1.65 -5.47 16.74
C TYR A 258 0.86 -6.77 16.70
N ALA A 259 0.22 -7.09 17.82
CA ALA A 259 -0.73 -8.20 17.90
C ALA A 259 -2.05 -7.80 17.23
N PHE A 260 -2.56 -8.66 16.36
CA PHE A 260 -3.86 -8.47 15.75
C PHE A 260 -4.97 -8.69 16.78
N SER A 261 -5.96 -7.82 16.82
CA SER A 261 -7.15 -7.97 17.67
C SER A 261 -8.41 -8.02 16.81
N ILE A 262 -9.24 -9.01 17.05
CA ILE A 262 -10.54 -9.16 16.39
C ILE A 262 -11.55 -8.09 16.79
N ASP A 263 -11.39 -7.51 17.98
CA ASP A 263 -12.26 -6.46 18.50
C ASP A 263 -11.78 -5.04 18.14
N GLY A 264 -10.74 -4.95 17.32
CA GLY A 264 -10.16 -3.68 16.86
C GLY A 264 -9.24 -2.99 17.88
N THR A 265 -9.02 -3.60 19.06
CA THR A 265 -8.08 -3.12 20.07
C THR A 265 -6.73 -3.82 19.89
N SER A 266 -5.73 -3.15 19.28
CA SER A 266 -4.37 -3.69 19.17
C SER A 266 -3.70 -3.71 20.53
N THR A 267 -3.52 -4.89 21.14
CA THR A 267 -2.70 -5.01 22.34
C THR A 267 -1.24 -5.27 21.93
N GLY A 268 -0.36 -4.32 22.21
CA GLY A 268 1.09 -4.49 22.10
C GLY A 268 1.57 -5.62 23.00
N GLY A 269 2.33 -6.57 22.44
CA GLY A 269 2.76 -7.77 23.17
C GLY A 269 3.77 -7.48 24.27
N GLY A 270 3.35 -7.69 25.51
CA GLY A 270 4.21 -7.77 26.71
C GLY A 270 3.37 -8.20 27.89
N GLY A 271 3.59 -9.45 28.41
CA GLY A 271 2.84 -9.97 29.54
C GLY A 271 3.03 -9.18 30.79
N GLY A 272 1.94 -8.84 31.47
CA GLY A 272 1.92 -8.20 32.79
C GLY A 272 0.62 -7.48 33.03
N GLN A 273 -0.15 -8.01 33.98
CA GLN A 273 -1.36 -7.44 34.52
C GLN A 273 -1.06 -6.07 35.16
N GLY A 274 -1.72 -5.01 34.71
CA GLY A 274 -1.65 -3.68 35.33
C GLY A 274 -2.30 -2.64 34.42
N ASP A 275 -3.35 -1.99 34.89
CA ASP A 275 -3.98 -0.84 34.30
C ASP A 275 -2.93 0.26 34.07
N ASP A 276 -2.49 0.45 32.81
CA ASP A 276 -1.76 1.64 32.39
C ASP A 276 -2.04 1.86 30.90
N GLU A 277 -2.65 3.00 30.58
CA GLU A 277 -2.91 3.45 29.21
C GLU A 277 -1.56 3.70 28.54
N THR A 278 -1.02 2.68 27.82
CA THR A 278 0.16 2.89 26.99
C THR A 278 -0.25 3.52 25.66
N PRO A 279 0.42 4.62 25.26
CA PRO A 279 0.17 5.31 24.01
C PRO A 279 0.35 4.41 22.78
N ASP A 280 -0.53 4.55 21.80
CA ASP A 280 -0.47 3.76 20.54
C ASP A 280 0.64 4.32 19.62
N PHE A 281 1.80 3.63 19.58
CA PHE A 281 2.92 4.02 18.74
C PHE A 281 2.88 3.32 17.37
N ALA A 282 2.70 4.08 16.29
CA ALA A 282 2.85 3.61 14.94
C ALA A 282 4.30 3.81 14.43
N THR A 283 4.80 2.89 13.59
CA THR A 283 6.08 3.05 12.90
C THR A 283 5.83 3.46 11.47
N LEU A 284 6.24 4.68 11.09
CA LEU A 284 6.10 5.21 9.73
C LEU A 284 7.25 4.80 8.82
N VAL A 285 8.46 4.70 9.39
CA VAL A 285 9.66 4.25 8.70
C VAL A 285 10.42 3.28 9.58
N ASP A 286 10.85 2.16 9.02
CA ASP A 286 11.83 1.23 9.61
C ASP A 286 12.68 0.67 8.47
N CYS A 287 13.77 1.35 8.15
CA CYS A 287 14.62 1.06 7.02
C CYS A 287 16.05 0.81 7.43
N SER A 288 16.58 -0.38 7.14
CA SER A 288 17.98 -0.70 7.40
C SER A 288 18.96 0.04 6.50
N MET A 289 18.49 0.58 5.35
CA MET A 289 19.29 1.17 4.26
C MET A 289 20.25 0.19 3.57
N LYS A 290 20.30 -1.09 3.96
CA LYS A 290 21.26 -2.09 3.48
C LYS A 290 20.83 -2.82 2.22
N ALA A 291 19.53 -2.91 1.98
CA ALA A 291 18.96 -3.60 0.83
C ALA A 291 18.51 -2.64 -0.28
N GLY A 292 18.73 -1.34 -0.11
CA GLY A 292 18.28 -0.26 -0.96
C GLY A 292 18.01 0.99 -0.15
N LEU A 293 17.67 2.08 -0.82
CA LEU A 293 17.33 3.35 -0.17
C LEU A 293 15.81 3.53 0.05
N ASP A 294 14.96 2.68 -0.55
CA ASP A 294 13.51 2.76 -0.40
C ASP A 294 13.10 2.65 1.09
N PRO A 295 12.15 3.48 1.58
CA PRO A 295 11.30 4.45 0.88
C PRO A 295 11.92 5.83 0.63
N PHE A 296 13.22 5.99 0.85
CA PHE A 296 13.91 7.26 0.63
C PHE A 296 14.19 7.45 -0.86
N PHE A 297 14.17 8.71 -1.29
CA PHE A 297 14.51 9.14 -2.64
C PHE A 297 15.57 10.25 -2.61
N VAL A 298 16.36 10.33 -3.67
CA VAL A 298 17.46 11.31 -3.77
C VAL A 298 17.01 12.52 -4.59
N ARG A 299 17.46 13.71 -4.16
CA ARG A 299 17.37 14.96 -4.93
C ARG A 299 18.69 15.69 -4.88
N THR A 300 19.17 16.08 -6.03
CA THR A 300 20.40 16.85 -6.20
C THR A 300 20.05 18.33 -6.32
N TYR A 301 20.81 19.21 -5.67
CA TYR A 301 20.70 20.66 -5.78
C TYR A 301 21.02 21.10 -7.22
N GLU A 302 20.29 22.09 -7.76
CA GLU A 302 20.50 22.57 -9.12
C GLU A 302 21.95 23.04 -9.33
N GLY A 303 22.62 22.50 -10.35
CA GLY A 303 23.99 22.82 -10.70
C GLY A 303 25.07 21.96 -10.07
N CYS A 304 24.73 20.99 -9.20
CA CYS A 304 25.66 19.99 -8.70
C CYS A 304 25.67 18.74 -9.60
N GLU A 305 26.85 18.14 -9.76
CA GLU A 305 27.02 16.94 -10.60
C GLU A 305 26.99 15.65 -9.76
N GLY A 306 26.22 14.66 -10.22
CA GLY A 306 26.33 13.27 -9.85
C GLY A 306 25.52 12.83 -8.66
N GLU A 307 25.23 11.52 -8.60
CA GLU A 307 24.59 10.87 -7.47
C GLU A 307 25.64 10.42 -6.46
N VAL A 308 25.54 10.90 -5.23
CA VAL A 308 26.47 10.54 -4.13
C VAL A 308 25.88 9.53 -3.17
N TRP A 309 24.54 9.47 -3.04
CA TRP A 309 23.88 8.54 -2.17
C TRP A 309 23.74 7.15 -2.83
N THR A 310 24.29 6.14 -2.19
CA THR A 310 24.19 4.74 -2.62
C THR A 310 23.84 3.85 -1.43
N SER A 311 23.27 2.66 -1.68
CA SER A 311 23.05 1.64 -0.66
C SER A 311 24.24 0.69 -0.60
N ASP A 312 24.72 0.38 0.60
CA ASP A 312 25.75 -0.62 0.88
C ASP A 312 25.20 -1.72 1.80
N ALA A 313 25.38 -2.99 1.41
CA ALA A 313 24.83 -4.13 2.13
C ALA A 313 25.38 -4.28 3.59
N THR A 314 26.50 -3.66 3.89
CA THR A 314 27.13 -3.71 5.21
C THR A 314 26.82 -2.45 6.03
N TYR A 315 26.93 -1.28 5.38
CA TYR A 315 26.96 0.01 6.07
C TYR A 315 25.68 0.83 5.90
N GLY A 316 24.75 0.42 5.06
CA GLY A 316 23.48 1.14 4.82
C GLY A 316 23.59 2.19 3.73
N ALA A 317 22.88 3.31 3.88
CA ALA A 317 23.01 4.45 2.95
C ALA A 317 24.39 5.09 3.12
N LYS A 318 25.04 5.40 2.02
CA LYS A 318 26.39 5.97 1.99
C LYS A 318 26.45 7.14 1.03
N ALA A 319 26.85 8.30 1.52
CA ALA A 319 27.16 9.46 0.71
C ALA A 319 28.67 9.69 0.64
N ASN A 320 29.20 9.82 -0.58
CA ASN A 320 30.61 10.11 -0.82
C ASN A 320 30.83 10.68 -2.23
N ALA A 321 31.28 11.93 -2.33
CA ALA A 321 31.59 12.59 -3.59
C ALA A 321 33.03 12.36 -4.10
N PHE A 322 33.81 11.47 -3.51
CA PHE A 322 35.22 11.25 -3.88
C PHE A 322 35.39 10.86 -5.35
N ASN A 323 34.46 10.09 -5.89
CA ASN A 323 34.48 9.61 -7.28
C ASN A 323 33.84 10.58 -8.28
N ILE A 324 33.29 11.68 -7.83
CA ILE A 324 32.74 12.75 -8.69
C ILE A 324 33.91 13.65 -9.13
N SER A 325 33.96 14.02 -10.41
CA SER A 325 35.09 14.76 -10.98
C SER A 325 35.30 16.12 -10.34
N SER A 326 34.24 16.86 -10.06
CA SER A 326 34.26 18.15 -9.36
C SER A 326 34.51 18.00 -7.84
N LYS A 327 34.14 16.84 -7.26
CA LYS A 327 34.00 16.61 -5.82
C LYS A 327 33.02 17.58 -5.13
N GLU A 328 32.24 18.31 -5.90
CA GLU A 328 31.21 19.20 -5.41
C GLU A 328 29.87 18.50 -5.48
N ALA A 329 29.22 18.35 -4.34
CA ALA A 329 27.90 17.76 -4.23
C ALA A 329 27.08 18.52 -3.19
N ASP A 330 25.78 18.59 -3.46
CA ASP A 330 24.75 19.00 -2.54
C ASP A 330 23.53 18.16 -2.82
N GLU A 331 23.34 17.10 -2.03
CA GLU A 331 22.31 16.10 -2.25
C GLU A 331 21.53 15.78 -0.99
N TYR A 332 20.25 15.55 -1.22
CA TYR A 332 19.27 15.22 -0.19
C TYR A 332 18.79 13.79 -0.36
N LEU A 333 18.93 12.96 0.66
CA LEU A 333 18.26 11.67 0.80
C LEU A 333 17.01 11.89 1.65
N MET A 334 15.82 11.75 1.06
CA MET A 334 14.57 12.26 1.62
C MET A 334 13.48 11.20 1.72
N VAL A 335 12.56 11.39 2.68
CA VAL A 335 11.33 10.62 2.81
C VAL A 335 10.17 11.52 3.21
N ASN A 336 9.00 11.33 2.60
CA ASN A 336 7.79 12.02 2.99
C ASN A 336 7.09 11.26 4.12
N LEU A 337 6.64 11.97 5.15
CA LEU A 337 6.01 11.42 6.33
C LEU A 337 4.66 12.11 6.56
N ASP A 338 3.63 11.31 6.77
CA ASP A 338 2.32 11.79 7.18
C ASP A 338 2.24 11.80 8.72
N LEU A 339 2.42 12.97 9.31
CA LEU A 339 2.23 13.20 10.75
C LEU A 339 0.89 13.89 11.05
N SER A 340 -0.04 13.96 10.09
CA SER A 340 -1.30 14.72 10.21
C SER A 340 -2.17 14.26 11.39
N ARG A 341 -2.02 13.02 11.82
CA ARG A 341 -2.72 12.43 12.97
C ARG A 341 -1.82 12.15 14.17
N ALA A 342 -0.53 12.45 14.07
CA ALA A 342 0.41 12.23 15.15
C ALA A 342 0.27 13.30 16.24
N THR A 343 0.38 12.89 17.51
CA THR A 343 0.52 13.76 18.68
C THR A 343 1.95 13.80 19.18
N GLU A 344 2.72 12.76 18.91
CA GLU A 344 4.15 12.68 19.14
C GLU A 344 4.81 11.97 17.96
N ALA A 345 6.05 12.36 17.63
CA ALA A 345 6.84 11.67 16.60
C ALA A 345 8.33 11.71 16.96
N THR A 346 9.00 10.59 16.72
CA THR A 346 10.43 10.44 17.06
C THR A 346 11.17 9.77 15.90
N LEU A 347 12.27 10.39 15.47
CA LEU A 347 13.24 9.84 14.55
C LEU A 347 14.42 9.25 15.32
N THR A 348 14.85 8.04 14.96
CA THR A 348 16.11 7.43 15.40
C THR A 348 16.85 6.83 14.22
N PHE A 349 18.16 6.84 14.23
CA PHE A 349 19.01 6.17 13.26
C PHE A 349 20.39 5.93 13.82
N GLN A 350 21.21 5.16 13.13
CA GLN A 350 22.63 4.99 13.42
C GLN A 350 23.46 5.57 12.28
N HIS A 351 24.56 6.23 12.61
CA HIS A 351 25.44 6.78 11.58
C HIS A 351 26.91 6.78 11.97
N ALA A 352 27.73 6.79 10.95
CA ALA A 352 29.19 6.90 11.06
C ALA A 352 29.70 7.94 10.06
N THR A 353 30.81 8.60 10.39
CA THR A 353 31.50 9.55 9.51
C THR A 353 32.87 9.04 9.14
N GLY A 354 33.34 9.35 7.95
CA GLY A 354 34.63 8.86 7.45
C GLY A 354 35.44 9.91 6.73
N TYR A 355 36.76 9.75 6.81
CA TYR A 355 37.77 10.57 6.14
C TYR A 355 37.82 12.05 6.55
N ASN A 356 37.12 12.42 7.60
CA ASN A 356 37.04 13.81 8.09
C ASN A 356 38.12 14.13 9.17
N GLY A 357 38.86 13.11 9.68
CA GLY A 357 39.90 13.31 10.68
C GLY A 357 39.39 14.08 11.90
N SER A 358 39.98 15.24 12.18
CA SER A 358 39.56 16.13 13.26
C SER A 358 38.58 17.20 12.83
N THR A 359 38.10 17.19 11.58
CA THR A 359 37.14 18.18 11.07
C THR A 359 35.74 17.86 11.51
N ALA A 360 35.07 18.79 12.19
CA ALA A 360 33.66 18.68 12.52
C ALA A 360 32.82 18.80 11.25
N VAL A 361 32.00 17.79 10.99
CA VAL A 361 31.18 17.68 9.77
C VAL A 361 29.70 18.02 10.01
N LYS A 362 29.27 17.92 11.27
CA LYS A 362 27.91 18.24 11.71
C LYS A 362 27.55 19.67 11.32
N ASP A 363 26.33 19.82 10.82
CA ASP A 363 25.70 21.09 10.47
C ASP A 363 26.41 21.89 9.34
N THR A 364 27.61 21.47 8.94
CA THR A 364 28.37 22.09 7.85
C THR A 364 28.31 21.28 6.56
N TYR A 365 28.58 19.96 6.67
CA TYR A 365 28.61 19.04 5.53
C TYR A 365 27.50 18.01 5.59
N PHE A 366 27.09 17.63 6.81
CA PHE A 366 26.04 16.65 7.06
C PHE A 366 24.96 17.26 7.93
N GLN A 367 23.75 17.33 7.37
CA GLN A 367 22.60 17.97 8.01
C GLN A 367 21.41 17.01 8.02
N VAL A 368 20.68 16.99 9.12
CA VAL A 368 19.37 16.31 9.22
C VAL A 368 18.31 17.40 9.27
N LEU A 369 17.43 17.41 8.30
CA LEU A 369 16.54 18.51 8.01
C LEU A 369 15.09 18.03 7.95
N VAL A 370 14.15 18.95 8.21
CA VAL A 370 12.72 18.71 8.05
C VAL A 370 12.05 19.94 7.44
N ALA A 371 11.07 19.72 6.57
CA ALA A 371 10.25 20.78 5.99
C ALA A 371 8.78 20.33 5.93
N ASP A 372 7.85 21.26 6.13
CA ASP A 372 6.41 21.05 5.95
C ASP A 372 5.86 21.66 4.66
N ASN A 373 6.74 22.21 3.84
CA ASN A 373 6.40 22.92 2.59
C ASN A 373 7.21 22.46 1.37
N TYR A 374 7.74 21.23 1.40
CA TYR A 374 8.48 20.69 0.25
C TYR A 374 7.53 20.26 -0.89
N GLU A 375 7.69 20.87 -2.08
CA GLU A 375 6.86 20.62 -3.27
C GLU A 375 7.67 20.10 -4.48
N GLY A 376 8.75 19.37 -4.22
CA GLY A 376 9.54 18.71 -5.28
C GLY A 376 10.91 19.33 -5.58
N VAL A 377 11.15 20.56 -5.17
CA VAL A 377 12.41 21.31 -5.35
C VAL A 377 12.99 21.65 -3.97
N PRO A 378 14.16 21.09 -3.59
CA PRO A 378 14.73 21.32 -2.25
C PRO A 378 15.05 22.81 -1.95
N GLU A 379 15.39 23.58 -2.97
CA GLU A 379 15.75 25.00 -2.87
C GLU A 379 14.57 25.90 -2.51
N ASP A 380 13.37 25.49 -2.86
CA ASP A 380 12.14 26.24 -2.62
C ASP A 380 11.53 25.94 -1.24
N ALA A 381 12.00 24.89 -0.57
CA ALA A 381 11.52 24.51 0.75
C ALA A 381 12.24 25.27 1.88
N SER A 382 11.48 25.52 2.95
CA SER A 382 12.04 26.07 4.21
C SER A 382 12.43 24.91 5.12
N TRP A 383 13.73 24.69 5.28
CA TRP A 383 14.27 23.59 6.06
C TRP A 383 14.63 23.99 7.48
N ASP A 384 14.09 23.29 8.46
CA ASP A 384 14.52 23.36 9.84
C ASP A 384 15.58 22.28 10.11
N MET A 385 16.63 22.63 10.82
CA MET A 385 17.72 21.73 11.15
C MET A 385 17.41 20.98 12.46
N LEU A 386 17.43 19.64 12.39
CA LEU A 386 17.24 18.78 13.55
C LEU A 386 18.55 18.58 14.32
N ASN A 387 18.46 18.64 15.64
CA ASN A 387 19.63 18.42 16.48
C ASN A 387 19.84 16.92 16.74
N VAL A 388 20.89 16.35 16.17
CA VAL A 388 21.27 14.94 16.30
C VAL A 388 22.61 14.75 16.98
N THR A 389 22.81 13.60 17.63
CA THR A 389 24.10 13.21 18.22
C THR A 389 25.03 12.69 17.14
N PHE A 390 26.17 13.30 16.92
CA PHE A 390 27.17 12.88 15.94
C PHE A 390 28.29 12.04 16.57
N PRO A 391 28.95 11.16 15.77
CA PRO A 391 30.11 10.40 16.23
C PRO A 391 31.24 11.31 16.74
N GLN A 392 31.96 10.81 17.73
CA GLN A 392 33.18 11.49 18.19
C GLN A 392 34.24 11.49 17.09
N LEU A 393 34.91 12.63 16.92
CA LEU A 393 35.97 12.77 15.93
C LEU A 393 37.09 11.75 16.14
N LYS A 394 37.53 11.13 15.04
CA LYS A 394 38.60 10.12 15.06
C LYS A 394 39.83 10.69 14.43
N SER A 395 40.87 10.93 15.24
CA SER A 395 42.19 11.35 14.73
C SER A 395 42.85 10.22 13.94
N GLY A 396 43.43 10.51 12.78
CA GLY A 396 44.19 9.57 11.96
C GLY A 396 43.48 8.96 10.76
N GLY A 397 42.30 9.45 10.42
CA GLY A 397 41.54 9.03 9.22
C GLY A 397 40.76 7.72 9.41
N GLY A 398 40.04 7.30 8.35
CA GLY A 398 39.10 6.17 8.38
C GLY A 398 37.73 6.54 8.92
N PHE A 399 36.91 5.52 9.23
CA PHE A 399 35.54 5.71 9.74
C PHE A 399 35.49 5.72 11.25
N THR A 400 34.54 6.45 11.81
CA THR A 400 34.16 6.32 13.23
C THR A 400 33.37 5.03 13.43
N GLU A 401 33.15 4.66 14.68
CA GLU A 401 32.12 3.66 14.99
C GLU A 401 30.69 4.25 14.70
N PHE A 402 29.74 3.37 14.41
CA PHE A 402 28.34 3.79 14.32
C PHE A 402 27.83 4.20 15.69
N VAL A 403 27.21 5.37 15.75
CA VAL A 403 26.56 5.86 16.96
C VAL A 403 25.06 6.10 16.69
N SER A 404 24.25 6.07 17.73
CA SER A 404 22.85 6.46 17.66
C SER A 404 22.73 7.98 17.51
N SER A 405 21.78 8.42 16.66
CA SER A 405 21.35 9.82 16.57
C SER A 405 20.83 10.40 17.89
N GLY A 406 20.48 9.53 18.85
CA GLY A 406 19.56 9.86 19.93
C GLY A 406 18.11 9.89 19.48
N ASP A 407 17.20 10.15 20.41
CA ASP A 407 15.79 10.36 20.12
C ASP A 407 15.60 11.79 19.61
N VAL A 408 15.35 11.93 18.30
CA VAL A 408 15.16 13.21 17.65
C VAL A 408 13.65 13.47 17.57
N ARG A 409 13.16 14.41 18.37
CA ARG A 409 11.74 14.73 18.46
C ARG A 409 11.28 15.51 17.23
N LEU A 410 10.13 15.10 16.69
CA LEU A 410 9.43 15.73 15.56
C LEU A 410 8.06 16.27 15.99
N ASP A 411 7.83 16.46 17.28
CA ASP A 411 6.52 16.82 17.83
C ASP A 411 6.00 18.15 17.31
N ASP A 412 6.89 19.13 17.03
CA ASP A 412 6.55 20.44 16.47
C ASP A 412 5.95 20.33 15.05
N TYR A 413 6.05 19.15 14.43
CA TYR A 413 5.53 18.86 13.10
C TYR A 413 4.31 17.92 13.13
N CYS A 414 3.87 17.50 14.31
CA CYS A 414 2.62 16.74 14.44
C CYS A 414 1.43 17.57 13.96
N GLY A 415 0.46 16.91 13.33
CA GLY A 415 -0.66 17.56 12.65
C GLY A 415 -0.37 17.96 11.18
N LYS A 416 0.82 17.66 10.64
CA LYS A 416 1.25 18.07 9.30
C LYS A 416 1.78 16.89 8.47
N ASN A 417 1.84 17.08 7.15
CA ASN A 417 2.69 16.28 6.27
C ASN A 417 4.06 16.95 6.19
N ILE A 418 5.12 16.15 6.33
CA ILE A 418 6.50 16.68 6.30
C ILE A 418 7.39 15.88 5.36
N THR A 419 8.52 16.47 5.00
CA THR A 419 9.63 15.78 4.35
C THR A 419 10.84 15.81 5.28
N LEU A 420 11.35 14.63 5.66
CA LEU A 420 12.61 14.46 6.36
C LEU A 420 13.74 14.32 5.34
N ALA A 421 14.89 14.93 5.56
CA ALA A 421 16.04 14.88 4.67
C ALA A 421 17.37 14.70 5.41
N PHE A 422 18.24 13.86 4.85
CA PHE A 422 19.66 13.80 5.15
C PHE A 422 20.41 14.51 4.02
N ARG A 423 20.89 15.72 4.28
CA ARG A 423 21.61 16.53 3.28
C ARG A 423 23.10 16.33 3.44
N TYR A 424 23.73 15.94 2.34
CA TYR A 424 25.17 15.82 2.20
C TYR A 424 25.71 16.91 1.31
N THR A 425 26.74 17.65 1.78
CA THR A 425 27.46 18.61 0.97
C THR A 425 28.95 18.30 0.94
N SER A 426 29.62 18.66 -0.15
CA SER A 426 31.05 18.48 -0.31
C SER A 426 31.63 19.54 -1.27
N ASN A 427 32.95 19.66 -1.26
CA ASN A 427 33.70 20.48 -2.21
C ASN A 427 35.08 19.85 -2.50
N SER A 428 35.86 20.45 -3.40
CA SER A 428 37.17 19.92 -3.82
C SER A 428 38.17 19.71 -2.69
N SER A 429 38.00 20.38 -1.54
CA SER A 429 38.87 20.30 -0.37
C SER A 429 38.29 19.46 0.79
N ALA A 430 36.98 19.22 0.76
CA ALA A 430 36.22 18.57 1.83
C ALA A 430 35.25 17.56 1.23
N CYS A 431 35.74 16.34 0.97
CA CYS A 431 34.99 15.22 0.40
C CYS A 431 34.94 14.08 1.43
N TYR A 432 34.11 14.26 2.45
CA TYR A 432 33.97 13.33 3.57
C TYR A 432 32.95 12.23 3.24
N CYS A 433 32.86 11.19 4.04
CA CYS A 433 31.90 10.12 3.87
C CYS A 433 30.90 10.09 5.03
N TRP A 434 29.62 9.91 4.72
CA TRP A 434 28.56 9.71 5.69
C TRP A 434 27.86 8.38 5.45
N GLU A 435 27.76 7.56 6.48
CA GLU A 435 27.05 6.28 6.46
C GLU A 435 25.88 6.33 7.43
N ILE A 436 24.69 5.88 6.99
CA ILE A 436 23.44 5.91 7.76
C ILE A 436 22.76 4.55 7.65
N GLN A 437 22.33 3.99 8.78
CA GLN A 437 21.60 2.74 8.82
C GLN A 437 20.50 2.76 9.89
N ASN A 438 19.55 1.82 9.78
CA ASN A 438 18.50 1.59 10.78
C ASN A 438 17.69 2.86 11.08
N VAL A 439 17.27 3.57 10.03
CA VAL A 439 16.43 4.75 10.17
C VAL A 439 15.03 4.32 10.55
N LYS A 440 14.54 4.84 11.68
CA LYS A 440 13.22 4.55 12.20
C LYS A 440 12.49 5.84 12.58
N VAL A 441 11.22 5.96 12.16
CA VAL A 441 10.32 7.02 12.63
C VAL A 441 9.11 6.36 13.26
N THR A 442 8.87 6.70 14.52
CA THR A 442 7.70 6.25 15.29
C THR A 442 6.84 7.44 15.64
N THR A 443 5.53 7.24 15.64
CA THR A 443 4.54 8.25 16.03
C THR A 443 3.61 7.70 17.08
N HIS A 444 3.12 8.59 17.94
CA HIS A 444 1.97 8.36 18.78
C HIS A 444 0.75 9.06 18.17
N THR A 445 -0.38 8.37 18.11
CA THR A 445 -1.67 8.94 17.73
C THR A 445 -2.62 8.80 18.90
N ASP A 446 -3.27 9.87 19.31
CA ASP A 446 -4.36 9.80 20.26
C ASP A 446 -5.62 9.25 19.53
N PRO A 447 -6.12 8.07 19.89
CA PRO A 447 -7.30 7.50 19.23
C PRO A 447 -8.56 8.36 19.47
N ASP A 448 -8.59 9.17 20.52
CA ASP A 448 -9.68 10.09 20.86
C ASP A 448 -9.45 11.52 20.33
N ALA A 449 -8.31 11.82 19.75
CA ALA A 449 -8.08 13.08 19.05
C ALA A 449 -8.99 13.12 17.82
N LEU A 450 -10.16 13.70 17.98
CA LEU A 450 -10.93 14.23 16.86
C LEU A 450 -9.96 15.08 16.03
N PRO A 451 -9.96 14.92 14.69
CA PRO A 451 -9.17 15.81 13.86
C PRO A 451 -9.51 17.23 14.32
N LEU A 452 -8.51 18.00 14.73
CA LEU A 452 -8.66 19.44 14.84
C LEU A 452 -9.13 19.88 13.45
N ILE A 453 -10.43 20.05 13.32
CA ILE A 453 -11.00 20.91 12.31
C ILE A 453 -10.50 22.28 12.75
N THR A 454 -9.31 22.65 12.35
CA THR A 454 -8.99 24.05 12.19
C THR A 454 -10.01 24.50 11.16
N GLU A 455 -11.05 25.17 11.66
CA GLU A 455 -11.93 26.01 10.87
C GLU A 455 -11.10 27.17 10.30
N ASP A 456 -10.24 26.89 9.36
CA ASP A 456 -10.14 27.65 8.16
C ASP A 456 -11.06 26.97 7.14
N ILE A 457 -12.36 27.03 7.45
CA ILE A 457 -13.36 27.09 6.41
C ILE A 457 -13.07 28.42 5.69
N GLU A 458 -12.11 28.42 4.76
CA GLU A 458 -12.38 29.12 3.53
C GLU A 458 -13.68 28.52 3.02
N THR A 459 -14.77 29.17 3.34
CA THR A 459 -16.06 28.94 2.67
C THR A 459 -15.72 28.82 1.19
N PRO A 460 -16.05 27.70 0.53
CA PRO A 460 -15.67 27.49 -0.86
C PRO A 460 -16.09 28.77 -1.56
N GLN A 461 -15.11 29.51 -2.10
CA GLN A 461 -15.37 30.79 -2.74
C GLN A 461 -16.38 30.48 -3.84
N VAL A 462 -17.64 30.82 -3.59
CA VAL A 462 -18.73 30.54 -4.50
C VAL A 462 -18.45 31.38 -5.75
N ILE A 463 -17.79 30.76 -6.71
CA ILE A 463 -17.39 31.42 -7.94
C ILE A 463 -18.66 31.76 -8.70
N THR A 464 -18.84 33.06 -8.96
CA THR A 464 -19.99 33.58 -9.68
C THR A 464 -19.57 33.91 -11.11
N TYR A 465 -20.38 33.46 -12.07
CA TYR A 465 -20.16 33.72 -13.49
C TYR A 465 -21.35 34.52 -14.08
N ASP A 466 -21.08 35.35 -15.06
CA ASP A 466 -22.15 35.91 -15.90
C ASP A 466 -22.68 34.86 -16.89
N LEU A 467 -23.71 35.19 -17.65
CA LEU A 467 -24.30 34.28 -18.64
C LEU A 467 -23.38 33.94 -19.81
N MET A 468 -22.28 34.65 -19.97
CA MET A 468 -21.23 34.37 -20.98
C MET A 468 -20.10 33.50 -20.42
N GLY A 469 -20.21 33.02 -19.16
CA GLY A 469 -19.21 32.17 -18.51
C GLY A 469 -17.98 32.93 -18.00
N ARG A 470 -18.01 34.25 -17.91
CA ARG A 470 -16.91 35.05 -17.34
C ARG A 470 -17.10 35.15 -15.84
N ARG A 471 -16.00 34.98 -15.07
CA ARG A 471 -16.00 35.17 -13.62
C ARG A 471 -16.31 36.63 -13.27
N VAL A 472 -17.27 36.84 -12.37
CA VAL A 472 -17.69 38.17 -11.89
C VAL A 472 -17.68 38.21 -10.36
N PRO A 473 -17.60 39.37 -9.74
CA PRO A 473 -17.70 39.54 -8.29
C PRO A 473 -18.97 38.89 -7.72
N HIS A 474 -18.87 38.36 -6.50
CA HIS A 474 -19.97 37.64 -5.85
C HIS A 474 -21.24 38.49 -5.69
N ASP A 475 -21.13 39.80 -5.58
CA ASP A 475 -22.19 40.80 -5.40
C ASP A 475 -22.74 41.37 -6.72
N THR A 476 -22.30 40.82 -7.86
CA THR A 476 -22.79 41.27 -9.19
C THR A 476 -24.29 41.11 -9.31
N LYS A 477 -24.99 42.19 -9.49
CA LYS A 477 -26.46 42.24 -9.67
C LYS A 477 -26.87 41.71 -11.04
N GLY A 478 -28.02 41.11 -11.10
CA GLY A 478 -28.56 40.53 -12.34
C GLY A 478 -28.59 39.02 -12.34
N LEU A 479 -28.75 38.41 -13.52
CA LEU A 479 -28.79 36.95 -13.67
C LEU A 479 -27.34 36.42 -13.74
N VAL A 480 -26.95 35.65 -12.75
CA VAL A 480 -25.60 35.06 -12.62
C VAL A 480 -25.70 33.55 -12.50
N ILE A 481 -24.60 32.84 -12.76
CA ILE A 481 -24.46 31.41 -12.57
C ILE A 481 -23.59 31.17 -11.33
N ARG A 482 -24.09 30.41 -10.36
CA ARG A 482 -23.38 30.07 -9.12
C ARG A 482 -23.65 28.60 -8.78
N ASN A 483 -22.59 27.83 -8.56
CA ASN A 483 -22.68 26.38 -8.34
C ASN A 483 -23.53 25.67 -9.43
N GLY A 484 -23.32 26.06 -10.71
CA GLY A 484 -24.05 25.50 -11.85
C GLY A 484 -25.52 25.89 -11.96
N LYS A 485 -26.05 26.74 -11.07
CA LYS A 485 -27.47 27.23 -11.09
C LYS A 485 -27.55 28.70 -11.49
N LYS A 486 -28.57 29.05 -12.27
CA LYS A 486 -28.88 30.44 -12.60
C LYS A 486 -29.59 31.09 -11.41
N ILE A 487 -29.08 32.20 -10.93
CA ILE A 487 -29.61 32.96 -9.78
C ILE A 487 -29.81 34.40 -10.18
N LEU A 488 -31.00 34.95 -9.88
CA LEU A 488 -31.25 36.40 -10.04
C LEU A 488 -30.85 37.10 -8.74
N GLN A 489 -29.70 37.79 -8.77
CA GLN A 489 -29.20 38.57 -7.66
C GLN A 489 -29.72 40.02 -7.75
N ARG A 490 -30.48 40.46 -6.77
CA ARG A 490 -31.17 41.75 -6.72
C ARG A 490 -30.29 42.85 -6.08
#